data_1fcc49f23e881b93db0cfa2c275333aa
#
_entry.id   1fcc49f23e881b93db0cfa2c275333aa
#
_cell.length_a   1.000
_cell.length_b   1.000
_cell.length_c   1.000
_cell.angle_alpha   90.00
_cell.angle_beta   90.00
_cell.angle_gamma   90.00
#
_symmetry.space_group_name_H-M   'P 1'
#
loop_
_entity.id
_entity.type
_entity.pdbx_description
1 polymer ?
#
loop_
_entity_poly.entity_id
_entity_poly.type
_entity_poly.pdbx_seq_one_letter_code
_entity_poly.pdbx_strand_id
1 'polypeptide(L)'
;FPKTGPDKRLLDAVVPDRPAALASEDGHSKWVNSRALALAGLTRATPDPAGGVIERDPRSGEPTGTLREAAADLVAGIFPAPGLEELKKGLEAYQEMALACGITTVHDASLDAESSETQAYRELEGTRRLRLRVRASLYVDPAKGTAQLAALEHERIRNAGRLFQTRAAKLF
;
A
#
# COMPACT_ATOMS: atom_id res chain seq x y z
N PHE A 1 17.15 -15.26 0.71
CA PHE A 1 17.90 -13.99 0.71
C PHE A 1 18.64 -13.84 2.03
N PRO A 2 19.76 -13.03 2.07
CA PRO A 2 20.44 -12.72 3.33
C PRO A 2 19.53 -11.93 4.28
N LYS A 3 19.91 -11.83 5.57
CA LYS A 3 19.14 -11.08 6.58
C LYS A 3 18.93 -9.61 6.21
N THR A 4 19.84 -9.03 5.43
CA THR A 4 19.74 -7.67 4.87
C THR A 4 18.79 -7.54 3.67
N GLY A 5 18.13 -8.62 3.29
CA GLY A 5 17.24 -8.66 2.13
C GLY A 5 17.97 -8.85 0.79
N PRO A 6 17.23 -8.81 -0.32
CA PRO A 6 17.77 -8.96 -1.66
C PRO A 6 18.55 -7.70 -2.11
N ASP A 7 19.57 -7.92 -2.95
CA ASP A 7 20.38 -6.83 -3.51
C ASP A 7 19.75 -6.28 -4.81
N LYS A 8 19.81 -4.96 -4.98
CA LYS A 8 19.29 -4.24 -6.15
C LYS A 8 19.83 -4.75 -7.48
N ARG A 9 21.06 -5.27 -7.52
CA ARG A 9 21.70 -5.79 -8.73
C ARG A 9 20.93 -6.94 -9.36
N LEU A 10 20.17 -7.69 -8.58
CA LEU A 10 19.31 -8.76 -9.11
C LEU A 10 18.14 -8.17 -9.90
N LEU A 11 17.56 -7.05 -9.46
CA LEU A 11 16.53 -6.34 -10.23
C LEU A 11 17.15 -5.57 -11.41
N ASP A 12 18.32 -4.97 -11.22
CA ASP A 12 19.03 -4.26 -12.31
C ASP A 12 19.33 -5.18 -13.50
N ALA A 13 19.60 -6.47 -13.24
CA ALA A 13 19.83 -7.46 -14.30
C ALA A 13 18.58 -7.79 -15.12
N VAL A 14 17.39 -7.60 -14.57
CA VAL A 14 16.11 -7.93 -15.23
C VAL A 14 15.41 -6.68 -15.75
N VAL A 15 15.49 -5.57 -15.01
CA VAL A 15 14.82 -4.30 -15.32
C VAL A 15 15.81 -3.15 -15.15
N PRO A 16 16.75 -2.96 -16.12
CA PRO A 16 17.79 -1.93 -16.00
C PRO A 16 17.33 -0.53 -16.41
N ASP A 17 16.27 -0.43 -17.22
CA ASP A 17 15.89 0.79 -17.97
C ASP A 17 14.82 1.65 -17.28
N ARG A 18 14.16 1.13 -16.25
CA ARG A 18 13.06 1.81 -15.54
C ARG A 18 13.09 1.51 -14.04
N PRO A 19 12.47 2.37 -13.20
CA PRO A 19 12.36 2.08 -11.78
C PRO A 19 11.52 0.83 -11.56
N ALA A 20 11.97 -0.04 -10.65
CA ALA A 20 11.28 -1.24 -10.25
C ALA A 20 11.24 -1.34 -8.73
N ALA A 21 10.08 -1.74 -8.19
CA ALA A 21 9.89 -2.03 -6.78
C ALA A 21 9.00 -3.27 -6.63
N LEU A 22 9.40 -4.17 -5.75
CA LEU A 22 8.62 -5.33 -5.32
C LEU A 22 8.35 -5.20 -3.83
N ALA A 23 7.09 -5.33 -3.43
CA ALA A 23 6.71 -5.39 -2.02
C ALA A 23 7.00 -6.80 -1.47
N SER A 24 7.39 -6.89 -0.20
CA SER A 24 7.42 -8.15 0.52
C SER A 24 5.99 -8.66 0.77
N GLU A 25 5.85 -9.97 1.00
CA GLU A 25 4.55 -10.61 1.25
C GLU A 25 3.82 -10.00 2.46
N ASP A 26 4.57 -9.63 3.49
CA ASP A 26 4.04 -9.01 4.72
C ASP A 26 3.74 -7.51 4.57
N GLY A 27 4.12 -6.89 3.44
CA GLY A 27 3.93 -5.47 3.19
C GLY A 27 4.93 -4.53 3.89
N HIS A 28 5.83 -5.05 4.74
CA HIS A 28 6.74 -4.26 5.58
C HIS A 28 8.05 -3.86 4.90
N SER A 29 8.30 -4.32 3.69
CA SER A 29 9.52 -4.01 2.96
C SER A 29 9.28 -3.79 1.48
N LYS A 30 10.14 -2.98 0.86
CA LYS A 30 10.23 -2.87 -0.60
C LYS A 30 11.64 -3.22 -1.05
N TRP A 31 11.73 -4.01 -2.10
CA TRP A 31 12.96 -4.28 -2.82
C TRP A 31 12.96 -3.49 -4.14
N VAL A 32 13.91 -2.60 -4.28
CA VAL A 32 13.97 -1.65 -5.40
C VAL A 32 15.30 -1.77 -6.16
N ASN A 33 15.27 -1.41 -7.44
CA ASN A 33 16.46 -1.39 -8.28
C ASN A 33 17.25 -0.07 -8.15
N SER A 34 18.44 -0.01 -8.76
CA SER A 34 19.30 1.17 -8.75
C SER A 34 18.61 2.40 -9.33
N ARG A 35 17.76 2.21 -10.35
CA ARG A 35 17.02 3.30 -10.98
C ARG A 35 16.01 3.94 -10.06
N ALA A 36 15.29 3.13 -9.28
CA ALA A 36 14.35 3.61 -8.28
C ALA A 36 15.07 4.37 -7.16
N LEU A 37 16.20 3.86 -6.66
CA LEU A 37 17.01 4.57 -5.67
C LEU A 37 17.49 5.94 -6.19
N ALA A 38 17.98 5.98 -7.43
CA ALA A 38 18.46 7.21 -8.03
C ALA A 38 17.34 8.25 -8.21
N LEU A 39 16.16 7.84 -8.68
CA LEU A 39 15.01 8.74 -8.85
C LEU A 39 14.47 9.25 -7.51
N ALA A 40 14.53 8.43 -6.46
CA ALA A 40 14.15 8.84 -5.10
C ALA A 40 15.26 9.65 -4.39
N GLY A 41 16.43 9.84 -5.00
CA GLY A 41 17.57 10.54 -4.40
C GLY A 41 18.21 9.81 -3.22
N LEU A 42 18.02 8.48 -3.12
CA LEU A 42 18.55 7.67 -2.02
C LEU A 42 20.02 7.32 -2.26
N THR A 43 20.87 7.79 -1.39
CA THR A 43 22.33 7.61 -1.45
C THR A 43 22.86 7.10 -0.12
N ARG A 44 24.18 6.85 -0.04
CA ARG A 44 24.85 6.53 1.22
C ARG A 44 24.72 7.61 2.29
N ALA A 45 24.47 8.86 1.88
CA ALA A 45 24.31 9.99 2.79
C ALA A 45 22.87 10.19 3.28
N THR A 46 21.89 9.51 2.69
CA THR A 46 20.49 9.60 3.10
C THR A 46 20.31 8.95 4.46
N PRO A 47 19.81 9.66 5.50
CA PRO A 47 19.60 9.05 6.81
C PRO A 47 18.43 8.07 6.77
N ASP A 48 18.41 7.13 7.69
CA ASP A 48 17.24 6.29 7.91
C ASP A 48 16.10 7.14 8.46
N PRO A 49 14.87 6.98 7.95
CA PRO A 49 13.71 7.67 8.52
C PRO A 49 13.35 7.07 9.89
N ALA A 50 12.65 7.85 10.70
CA ALA A 50 12.13 7.36 11.97
C ALA A 50 11.25 6.12 11.74
N GLY A 51 11.55 5.02 12.42
CA GLY A 51 10.82 3.76 12.26
C GLY A 51 11.11 3.00 10.96
N GLY A 52 12.14 3.37 10.19
CA GLY A 52 12.50 2.67 8.97
C GLY A 52 14.02 2.45 8.82
N VAL A 53 14.40 1.51 7.96
CA VAL A 53 15.80 1.16 7.70
C VAL A 53 16.06 1.09 6.19
N ILE A 54 17.08 1.80 5.74
CA ILE A 54 17.66 1.64 4.40
C ILE A 54 18.81 0.64 4.53
N GLU A 55 18.62 -0.57 4.04
CA GLU A 55 19.68 -1.59 4.09
C GLU A 55 20.86 -1.17 3.23
N ARG A 56 22.08 -1.25 3.78
CA ARG A 56 23.31 -0.78 3.14
C ARG A 56 24.38 -1.86 3.05
N ASP A 57 25.18 -1.77 2.03
CA ASP A 57 26.40 -2.55 1.92
C ASP A 57 27.39 -2.11 3.03
N PRO A 58 27.87 -3.02 3.88
CA PRO A 58 28.71 -2.68 5.03
C PRO A 58 30.08 -2.12 4.67
N ARG A 59 30.54 -2.29 3.42
CA ARG A 59 31.84 -1.80 2.97
C ARG A 59 31.75 -0.42 2.33
N SER A 60 30.73 -0.20 1.48
CA SER A 60 30.59 1.04 0.74
C SER A 60 29.63 2.03 1.39
N GLY A 61 28.71 1.58 2.25
CA GLY A 61 27.63 2.37 2.79
C GLY A 61 26.49 2.62 1.80
N GLU A 62 26.59 2.14 0.57
CA GLU A 62 25.57 2.34 -0.46
C GLU A 62 24.31 1.52 -0.18
N PRO A 63 23.09 2.07 -0.47
CA PRO A 63 21.85 1.33 -0.36
C PRO A 63 21.87 0.05 -1.21
N THR A 64 21.54 -1.09 -0.61
CA THR A 64 21.47 -2.39 -1.29
C THR A 64 20.22 -2.55 -2.15
N GLY A 65 19.18 -1.72 -1.91
CA GLY A 65 17.89 -1.79 -2.57
C GLY A 65 16.77 -2.35 -1.68
N THR A 66 17.08 -2.88 -0.51
CA THR A 66 16.07 -3.27 0.47
C THR A 66 15.75 -2.08 1.39
N LEU A 67 14.48 -1.71 1.44
CA LEU A 67 13.92 -0.63 2.26
C LEU A 67 12.88 -1.23 3.21
N ARG A 68 13.04 -1.01 4.52
CA ARG A 68 12.17 -1.60 5.54
C ARG A 68 11.32 -0.56 6.23
N GLU A 69 10.09 -0.96 6.57
CA GLU A 69 9.12 -0.15 7.30
C GLU A 69 8.98 1.25 6.69
N ALA A 70 9.06 2.32 7.46
CA ALA A 70 8.95 3.69 6.96
C ALA A 70 9.95 4.06 5.85
N ALA A 71 11.06 3.32 5.69
CA ALA A 71 11.96 3.53 4.56
C ALA A 71 11.35 3.11 3.22
N ALA A 72 10.37 2.21 3.20
CA ALA A 72 9.64 1.82 2.00
C ALA A 72 8.84 2.97 1.38
N ASP A 73 8.47 3.98 2.19
CA ASP A 73 7.70 5.15 1.73
C ASP A 73 8.57 6.16 0.99
N LEU A 74 9.89 6.14 1.18
CA LEU A 74 10.83 7.03 0.49
C LEU A 74 10.79 6.90 -1.04
N VAL A 75 10.31 5.77 -1.54
CA VAL A 75 10.16 5.51 -2.98
C VAL A 75 8.72 5.57 -3.47
N ALA A 76 7.74 5.86 -2.61
CA ALA A 76 6.33 5.87 -3.00
C ALA A 76 6.04 6.92 -4.10
N GLY A 77 6.64 8.10 -3.99
CA GLY A 77 6.40 9.21 -4.92
C GLY A 77 6.96 9.03 -6.34
N ILE A 78 7.79 8.01 -6.58
CA ILE A 78 8.34 7.74 -7.93
C ILE A 78 7.48 6.77 -8.74
N PHE A 79 6.48 6.14 -8.13
CA PHE A 79 5.53 5.25 -8.79
C PHE A 79 4.17 5.95 -8.88
N PRO A 80 3.50 5.90 -10.04
CA PRO A 80 2.16 6.45 -10.14
C PRO A 80 1.21 5.68 -9.23
N ALA A 81 0.36 6.40 -8.51
CA ALA A 81 -0.74 5.77 -7.80
C ALA A 81 -1.76 5.22 -8.82
N PRO A 82 -2.38 4.05 -8.55
CA PRO A 82 -3.40 3.52 -9.44
C PRO A 82 -4.59 4.47 -9.52
N GLY A 83 -5.10 4.69 -10.73
CA GLY A 83 -6.31 5.45 -10.93
C GLY A 83 -7.57 4.69 -10.48
N LEU A 84 -8.69 5.40 -10.28
CA LEU A 84 -9.94 4.81 -9.82
C LEU A 84 -10.41 3.61 -10.67
N GLU A 85 -10.31 3.72 -12.00
CA GLU A 85 -10.70 2.63 -12.91
C GLU A 85 -9.78 1.40 -12.78
N GLU A 86 -8.50 1.62 -12.52
CA GLU A 86 -7.54 0.56 -12.29
C GLU A 86 -7.79 -0.14 -10.96
N LEU A 87 -8.08 0.62 -9.90
CA LEU A 87 -8.51 0.07 -8.60
C LEU A 87 -9.77 -0.78 -8.73
N LYS A 88 -10.79 -0.30 -9.46
CA LYS A 88 -12.01 -1.07 -9.70
C LYS A 88 -11.73 -2.39 -10.42
N LYS A 89 -10.90 -2.37 -11.47
CA LYS A 89 -10.48 -3.61 -12.18
C LYS A 89 -9.73 -4.56 -11.26
N GLY A 90 -8.84 -4.03 -10.40
CA GLY A 90 -8.11 -4.83 -9.41
C GLY A 90 -9.06 -5.49 -8.41
N LEU A 91 -10.03 -4.75 -7.89
CA LEU A 91 -11.04 -5.28 -6.97
C LEU A 91 -11.94 -6.34 -7.64
N GLU A 92 -12.28 -6.17 -8.92
CA GLU A 92 -13.04 -7.17 -9.67
C GLU A 92 -12.24 -8.46 -9.86
N ALA A 93 -10.97 -8.36 -10.23
CA ALA A 93 -10.09 -9.53 -10.35
C ALA A 93 -9.90 -10.24 -8.99
N TYR A 94 -9.72 -9.46 -7.91
CA TYR A 94 -9.63 -9.99 -6.55
C TYR A 94 -10.88 -10.76 -6.14
N GLN A 95 -12.07 -10.19 -6.37
CA GLN A 95 -13.31 -10.87 -5.97
C GLN A 95 -13.57 -12.15 -6.79
N GLU A 96 -13.18 -12.23 -8.06
CA GLU A 96 -13.26 -13.47 -8.83
C GLU A 96 -12.41 -14.57 -8.19
N MET A 97 -11.16 -14.24 -7.82
CA MET A 97 -10.26 -15.17 -7.14
C MET A 97 -10.80 -15.58 -5.76
N ALA A 98 -11.27 -14.64 -4.96
CA ALA A 98 -11.82 -14.91 -3.63
C ALA A 98 -13.06 -15.83 -3.70
N LEU A 99 -13.99 -15.53 -4.61
CA LEU A 99 -15.20 -16.32 -4.81
C LEU A 99 -14.89 -17.74 -5.32
N ALA A 100 -13.88 -17.90 -6.19
CA ALA A 100 -13.43 -19.22 -6.64
C ALA A 100 -12.90 -20.08 -5.47
N CYS A 101 -12.36 -19.44 -4.42
CA CYS A 101 -11.95 -20.10 -3.18
C CYS A 101 -13.08 -20.23 -2.14
N GLY A 102 -14.32 -19.87 -2.48
CA GLY A 102 -15.47 -19.91 -1.55
C GLY A 102 -15.49 -18.75 -0.53
N ILE A 103 -14.62 -17.75 -0.68
CA ILE A 103 -14.58 -16.57 0.19
C ILE A 103 -15.66 -15.58 -0.27
N THR A 104 -16.65 -15.32 0.59
CA THR A 104 -17.76 -14.42 0.29
C THR A 104 -17.78 -13.15 1.13
N THR A 105 -16.92 -13.07 2.14
CA THR A 105 -16.77 -11.92 3.03
C THR A 105 -15.31 -11.67 3.31
N VAL A 106 -14.91 -10.41 3.23
CA VAL A 106 -13.55 -9.97 3.51
C VAL A 106 -13.56 -8.79 4.47
N HIS A 107 -12.47 -8.63 5.21
CA HIS A 107 -12.20 -7.44 6.01
C HIS A 107 -11.03 -6.69 5.39
N ASP A 108 -11.30 -5.47 4.92
CA ASP A 108 -10.23 -4.54 4.54
C ASP A 108 -9.81 -3.78 5.79
N ALA A 109 -8.61 -4.08 6.27
CA ALA A 109 -8.21 -3.70 7.62
C ALA A 109 -7.81 -2.23 7.77
N SER A 110 -7.56 -1.50 6.68
CA SER A 110 -7.10 -0.10 6.76
C SER A 110 -7.37 0.65 5.47
N LEU A 111 -8.46 1.41 5.44
CA LEU A 111 -8.77 2.34 4.36
C LEU A 111 -8.67 3.78 4.86
N ASP A 112 -8.10 4.66 4.05
CA ASP A 112 -8.16 6.08 4.33
C ASP A 112 -9.55 6.64 4.03
N ALA A 113 -9.99 7.59 4.86
CA ALA A 113 -11.21 8.34 4.60
C ALA A 113 -11.07 9.11 3.27
N GLU A 114 -12.14 9.11 2.46
CA GLU A 114 -12.19 9.82 1.16
C GLU A 114 -11.15 9.36 0.13
N SER A 115 -10.58 8.17 0.30
CA SER A 115 -9.60 7.62 -0.64
C SER A 115 -10.24 7.11 -1.93
N SER A 116 -9.41 6.94 -2.96
CA SER A 116 -9.82 6.30 -4.22
C SER A 116 -10.28 4.85 -4.02
N GLU A 117 -9.72 4.15 -3.03
CA GLU A 117 -10.09 2.79 -2.66
C GLU A 117 -11.52 2.73 -2.09
N THR A 118 -11.86 3.63 -1.15
CA THR A 118 -13.24 3.72 -0.62
C THR A 118 -14.22 4.11 -1.71
N GLN A 119 -13.81 5.00 -2.61
CA GLN A 119 -14.62 5.38 -3.77
C GLN A 119 -14.84 4.18 -4.71
N ALA A 120 -13.81 3.39 -4.99
CA ALA A 120 -13.91 2.21 -5.86
C ALA A 120 -14.92 1.19 -5.33
N TYR A 121 -14.89 0.90 -4.02
CA TYR A 121 -15.90 0.02 -3.40
C TYR A 121 -17.31 0.55 -3.54
N ARG A 122 -17.53 1.86 -3.27
CA ARG A 122 -18.85 2.50 -3.42
C ARG A 122 -19.39 2.42 -4.84
N GLU A 123 -18.55 2.73 -5.83
CA GLU A 123 -18.97 2.71 -7.24
C GLU A 123 -19.25 1.29 -7.73
N LEU A 124 -18.44 0.30 -7.32
CA LEU A 124 -18.70 -1.10 -7.65
C LEU A 124 -20.01 -1.59 -7.02
N GLU A 125 -20.33 -1.19 -5.78
CA GLU A 125 -21.61 -1.51 -5.18
C GLU A 125 -22.76 -0.80 -5.88
N GLY A 126 -22.66 0.50 -6.16
CA GLY A 126 -23.66 1.30 -6.84
C GLY A 126 -24.00 0.78 -8.24
N THR A 127 -23.01 0.24 -8.93
CA THR A 127 -23.17 -0.40 -10.26
C THR A 127 -23.48 -1.89 -10.22
N ARG A 128 -23.68 -2.46 -9.02
CA ARG A 128 -23.93 -3.89 -8.77
C ARG A 128 -22.82 -4.83 -9.25
N ARG A 129 -21.60 -4.32 -9.35
CA ARG A 129 -20.42 -5.07 -9.72
C ARG A 129 -19.65 -5.61 -8.50
N LEU A 130 -19.91 -5.07 -7.30
CA LEU A 130 -19.39 -5.65 -6.05
C LEU A 130 -20.17 -6.92 -5.70
N ARG A 131 -19.46 -8.01 -5.51
CA ARG A 131 -20.02 -9.35 -5.25
C ARG A 131 -19.65 -9.90 -3.88
N LEU A 132 -18.55 -9.39 -3.29
CA LEU A 132 -18.12 -9.72 -1.93
C LEU A 132 -18.80 -8.82 -0.90
N ARG A 133 -19.03 -9.37 0.27
CA ARG A 133 -19.34 -8.57 1.46
C ARG A 133 -18.03 -8.03 2.03
N VAL A 134 -17.86 -6.71 1.95
CA VAL A 134 -16.67 -6.02 2.46
C VAL A 134 -17.00 -5.31 3.76
N ARG A 135 -16.26 -5.62 4.81
CA ARG A 135 -16.24 -4.87 6.05
C ARG A 135 -14.88 -4.22 6.16
N ALA A 136 -14.86 -2.92 6.38
CA ALA A 136 -13.59 -2.19 6.40
C ALA A 136 -13.43 -1.38 7.68
N SER A 137 -12.18 -1.16 8.04
CA SER A 137 -11.76 -0.22 9.08
C SER A 137 -11.23 1.05 8.43
N LEU A 138 -11.63 2.21 8.94
CA LEU A 138 -11.03 3.48 8.57
C LEU A 138 -9.78 3.74 9.40
N TYR A 139 -8.71 4.14 8.76
CA TYR A 139 -7.48 4.52 9.44
C TYR A 139 -7.70 5.78 10.27
N VAL A 140 -7.23 5.73 11.50
CA VAL A 140 -7.26 6.85 12.46
C VAL A 140 -5.83 7.24 12.76
N ASP A 141 -5.43 8.43 12.33
CA ASP A 141 -4.11 8.98 12.59
C ASP A 141 -4.05 9.54 14.03
N PRO A 142 -3.28 8.92 14.94
CA PRO A 142 -3.20 9.40 16.33
C PRO A 142 -2.73 10.86 16.44
N ALA A 143 -1.92 11.33 15.48
CA ALA A 143 -1.40 12.71 15.50
C ALA A 143 -2.49 13.76 15.21
N LYS A 144 -3.58 13.40 14.55
CA LYS A 144 -4.71 14.31 14.23
C LYS A 144 -5.71 14.44 15.37
N GLY A 145 -5.58 13.64 16.43
CA GLY A 145 -6.49 13.64 17.56
C GLY A 145 -7.96 13.55 17.14
N THR A 146 -8.84 14.31 17.79
CA THR A 146 -10.29 14.29 17.53
C THR A 146 -10.71 15.08 16.27
N ALA A 147 -9.85 15.88 15.67
CA ALA A 147 -10.19 16.71 14.51
C ALA A 147 -10.68 15.90 13.31
N GLN A 148 -10.27 14.64 13.18
CA GLN A 148 -10.65 13.74 12.10
C GLN A 148 -12.00 13.03 12.30
N LEU A 149 -12.58 13.06 13.50
CA LEU A 149 -13.77 12.27 13.84
C LEU A 149 -14.97 12.59 12.94
N ALA A 150 -15.17 13.86 12.60
CA ALA A 150 -16.26 14.27 11.73
C ALA A 150 -16.14 13.67 10.32
N ALA A 151 -14.93 13.65 9.75
CA ALA A 151 -14.67 13.04 8.43
C ALA A 151 -14.85 11.52 8.47
N LEU A 152 -14.37 10.86 9.53
CA LEU A 152 -14.53 9.41 9.72
C LEU A 152 -16.01 9.04 9.86
N GLU A 153 -16.79 9.82 10.61
CA GLU A 153 -18.22 9.58 10.77
C GLU A 153 -18.98 9.81 9.45
N HIS A 154 -18.62 10.85 8.72
CA HIS A 154 -19.18 11.08 7.39
C HIS A 154 -18.92 9.91 6.45
N GLU A 155 -17.68 9.39 6.40
CA GLU A 155 -17.36 8.22 5.60
C GLU A 155 -18.08 6.95 6.08
N ARG A 156 -18.22 6.76 7.38
CA ARG A 156 -19.01 5.66 7.94
C ARG A 156 -20.45 5.66 7.45
N ILE A 157 -21.07 6.84 7.39
CA ILE A 157 -22.44 7.01 6.91
C ILE A 157 -22.50 6.78 5.39
N ARG A 158 -21.58 7.36 4.63
CA ARG A 158 -21.52 7.19 3.16
C ARG A 158 -21.31 5.74 2.73
N ASN A 159 -20.57 4.97 3.54
CA ASN A 159 -20.22 3.58 3.27
C ASN A 159 -21.14 2.59 4.02
N ALA A 160 -22.40 2.95 4.25
CA ALA A 160 -23.39 2.08 4.90
C ALA A 160 -24.19 1.24 3.88
N GLY A 161 -23.53 0.79 2.81
CA GLY A 161 -24.14 -0.05 1.78
C GLY A 161 -24.47 -1.46 2.26
N ARG A 162 -25.11 -2.24 1.41
CA ARG A 162 -25.44 -3.64 1.71
C ARG A 162 -24.21 -4.54 1.75
N LEU A 163 -23.31 -4.35 0.79
CA LEU A 163 -22.08 -5.15 0.66
C LEU A 163 -20.86 -4.44 1.23
N PHE A 164 -20.69 -3.14 0.98
CA PHE A 164 -19.57 -2.36 1.48
C PHE A 164 -19.96 -1.52 2.69
N GLN A 165 -19.24 -1.71 3.81
CA GLN A 165 -19.46 -0.97 5.05
C GLN A 165 -18.14 -0.71 5.78
N THR A 166 -17.94 0.56 6.21
CA THR A 166 -16.85 0.96 7.10
C THR A 166 -17.40 1.13 8.52
N ARG A 167 -17.19 0.14 9.39
CA ARG A 167 -17.78 0.09 10.74
C ARG A 167 -16.77 0.06 11.87
N ALA A 168 -15.51 -0.01 11.55
CA ALA A 168 -14.44 -0.09 12.53
C ALA A 168 -13.40 1.04 12.29
N ALA A 169 -12.64 1.35 13.32
CA ALA A 169 -11.50 2.23 13.27
C ALA A 169 -10.21 1.41 13.43
N LYS A 170 -9.18 1.77 12.68
CA LYS A 170 -7.85 1.17 12.75
C LYS A 170 -6.88 2.19 13.35
N LEU A 171 -6.29 1.84 14.49
CA LEU A 171 -5.21 2.59 15.15
C LEU A 171 -3.94 1.74 15.14
N PHE A 172 -2.79 2.38 14.99
CA PHE A 172 -1.47 1.78 15.14
C PHE A 172 -0.72 2.46 16.28
#